data_244dc81f3d5070c2b394abaa7f3ec2aa
#
_entry.id   244dc81f3d5070c2b394abaa7f3ec2aa
#
_cell.length_a   1.000
_cell.length_b   1.000
_cell.length_c   1.000
_cell.angle_alpha   90.00
_cell.angle_beta   90.00
_cell.angle_gamma   90.00
#
_symmetry.space_group_name_H-M   'P 1'
#
loop_
_entity.id
_entity.type
_entity.pdbx_description
1 polymer ?
#
loop_
_entity_poly.entity_id
_entity_poly.type
_entity_poly.pdbx_seq_one_letter_code
_entity_poly.pdbx_strand_id
1 'polypeptide(L)'
;MKKRAGIILLVIAFSSQLVIAQGNSFRNPQLTIGSRVNDLLKQLTLAEKISLLGYRSKAVPRLGIPAYNWWNEALHGVARAGNATIFPQAIGMAATFNEALMLETSSAISTEARAKYNLAVKQDRRLQYMGLTFWSP
;
A
#
# COMPACT_ATOMS: atom_id res chain seq x y z
N MET A 1 -0.92 39.27 42.86
CA MET A 1 -1.52 38.99 41.53
C MET A 1 -0.59 38.24 40.54
N LYS A 2 0.74 38.29 40.63
CA LYS A 2 1.68 37.64 39.69
C LYS A 2 1.74 36.10 39.78
N LYS A 3 1.42 35.48 40.93
CA LYS A 3 1.48 34.02 41.11
C LYS A 3 0.31 33.25 40.44
N ARG A 4 -0.84 33.87 40.24
CA ARG A 4 -2.02 33.22 39.62
C ARG A 4 -1.92 33.14 38.10
N ALA A 5 -1.22 34.07 37.44
CA ALA A 5 -1.01 34.05 35.99
C ALA A 5 -0.07 32.92 35.54
N GLY A 6 0.95 32.56 36.37
CA GLY A 6 1.87 31.46 36.07
C GLY A 6 1.20 30.10 36.09
N ILE A 7 0.21 29.88 36.99
CA ILE A 7 -0.49 28.58 37.09
C ILE A 7 -1.44 28.39 35.89
N ILE A 8 -2.09 29.45 35.42
CA ILE A 8 -2.98 29.38 34.23
C ILE A 8 -2.19 29.09 32.97
N LEU A 9 -0.99 29.67 32.82
CA LEU A 9 -0.13 29.40 31.66
C LEU A 9 0.39 27.96 31.67
N LEU A 10 0.69 27.38 32.81
CA LEU A 10 1.14 26.00 32.97
C LEU A 10 0.02 24.99 32.63
N VAL A 11 -1.22 25.30 33.03
CA VAL A 11 -2.38 24.45 32.71
C VAL A 11 -2.71 24.46 31.21
N ILE A 12 -2.58 25.61 30.54
CA ILE A 12 -2.79 25.72 29.10
C ILE A 12 -1.69 25.01 28.32
N ALA A 13 -0.42 25.06 28.78
CA ALA A 13 0.68 24.34 28.17
C ALA A 13 0.55 22.79 28.32
N PHE A 14 -0.09 22.34 29.43
CA PHE A 14 -0.30 20.89 29.65
C PHE A 14 -1.51 20.35 28.88
N SER A 15 -2.52 21.18 28.61
CA SER A 15 -3.71 20.77 27.83
C SER A 15 -3.42 20.63 26.33
N SER A 16 -2.38 21.28 25.80
CA SER A 16 -1.99 21.16 24.39
C SER A 16 -1.23 19.85 24.06
N GLN A 17 -0.81 19.09 25.06
CA GLN A 17 -0.09 17.81 24.87
C GLN A 17 -1.02 16.59 24.78
N LEU A 18 -2.31 16.73 25.01
CA LEU A 18 -3.26 15.61 25.03
C LEU A 18 -3.90 15.27 23.67
N VAL A 19 -3.49 15.94 22.59
CA VAL A 19 -4.10 15.73 21.26
C VAL A 19 -3.27 14.81 20.34
N ILE A 20 -2.11 14.29 20.77
CA ILE A 20 -1.24 13.49 19.92
C ILE A 20 -1.14 12.06 20.43
N ALA A 21 -2.25 11.36 20.55
CA ALA A 21 -2.23 9.90 20.72
C ALA A 21 -3.48 9.21 20.14
N GLN A 22 -3.95 9.62 18.98
CA GLN A 22 -4.67 8.68 18.14
C GLN A 22 -3.60 7.82 17.47
N GLY A 23 -3.21 6.75 18.18
CA GLY A 23 -2.26 5.81 17.66
C GLY A 23 -2.71 5.32 16.28
N ASN A 24 -1.82 5.41 15.29
CA ASN A 24 -2.04 4.85 13.96
C ASN A 24 -2.15 3.32 14.03
N SER A 25 -3.23 2.81 14.66
CA SER A 25 -3.44 1.38 14.88
C SER A 25 -3.56 0.62 13.56
N PHE A 26 -3.95 1.30 12.47
CA PHE A 26 -3.96 0.72 11.13
C PHE A 26 -2.57 0.25 10.66
N ARG A 27 -1.48 0.76 11.26
CA ARG A 27 -0.10 0.34 10.97
C ARG A 27 0.37 -0.84 11.80
N ASN A 28 -0.36 -1.20 12.84
CA ASN A 28 0.04 -2.30 13.72
C ASN A 28 -0.22 -3.66 13.04
N PRO A 29 0.81 -4.42 12.64
CA PRO A 29 0.65 -5.70 11.96
C PRO A 29 0.07 -6.81 12.85
N GLN A 30 0.04 -6.61 14.17
CA GLN A 30 -0.54 -7.57 15.12
C GLN A 30 -2.08 -7.50 15.18
N LEU A 31 -2.67 -6.43 14.66
CA LEU A 31 -4.12 -6.29 14.58
C LEU A 31 -4.65 -6.98 13.32
N THR A 32 -5.91 -7.44 13.40
CA THR A 32 -6.60 -8.02 12.23
C THR A 32 -6.70 -6.99 11.10
N ILE A 33 -6.75 -7.45 9.86
CA ILE A 33 -6.92 -6.58 8.68
C ILE A 33 -8.17 -5.73 8.83
N GLY A 34 -9.30 -6.32 9.26
CA GLY A 34 -10.56 -5.60 9.45
C GLY A 34 -10.45 -4.46 10.47
N SER A 35 -9.78 -4.69 11.61
CA SER A 35 -9.55 -3.65 12.62
C SER A 35 -8.70 -2.52 12.06
N ARG A 36 -7.64 -2.84 11.31
CA ARG A 36 -6.75 -1.87 10.67
C ARG A 36 -7.48 -1.03 9.61
N VAL A 37 -8.28 -1.68 8.78
CA VAL A 37 -9.09 -1.00 7.75
C VAL A 37 -10.11 -0.07 8.40
N ASN A 38 -10.82 -0.52 9.43
CA ASN A 38 -11.80 0.31 10.14
C ASN A 38 -11.16 1.53 10.81
N ASP A 39 -9.98 1.37 11.40
CA ASP A 39 -9.23 2.48 11.97
C ASP A 39 -8.82 3.49 10.89
N LEU A 40 -8.27 3.02 9.78
CA LEU A 40 -7.90 3.89 8.66
C LEU A 40 -9.11 4.64 8.09
N LEU A 41 -10.24 3.96 7.88
CA LEU A 41 -11.46 4.56 7.34
C LEU A 41 -12.01 5.68 8.23
N LYS A 42 -11.87 5.57 9.56
CA LYS A 42 -12.27 6.63 10.51
C LYS A 42 -11.37 7.86 10.39
N GLN A 43 -10.12 7.68 10.03
CA GLN A 43 -9.14 8.77 9.92
C GLN A 43 -9.18 9.48 8.56
N LEU A 44 -9.69 8.83 7.51
CA LEU A 44 -9.79 9.41 6.17
C LEU A 44 -10.96 10.39 6.05
N THR A 45 -10.71 11.54 5.44
CA THR A 45 -11.77 12.46 5.00
C THR A 45 -12.53 11.88 3.81
N LEU A 46 -13.73 12.41 3.51
CA LEU A 46 -14.50 11.98 2.35
C LEU A 46 -13.72 12.17 1.04
N ALA A 47 -13.05 13.31 0.88
CA ALA A 47 -12.26 13.59 -0.33
C ALA A 47 -11.10 12.59 -0.50
N GLU A 48 -10.42 12.23 0.60
CA GLU A 48 -9.37 11.21 0.58
C GLU A 48 -9.93 9.83 0.23
N LYS A 49 -11.06 9.42 0.81
CA LYS A 49 -11.74 8.17 0.47
C LYS A 49 -12.06 8.10 -1.03
N ILE A 50 -12.63 9.16 -1.59
CA ILE A 50 -12.93 9.25 -3.02
C ILE A 50 -11.66 9.13 -3.86
N SER A 51 -10.57 9.78 -3.44
CA SER A 51 -9.30 9.74 -4.18
C SER A 51 -8.64 8.36 -4.22
N LEU A 52 -9.03 7.45 -3.33
CA LEU A 52 -8.52 6.07 -3.27
C LEU A 52 -9.33 5.07 -4.13
N LEU A 53 -10.49 5.47 -4.66
CA LEU A 53 -11.35 4.57 -5.44
C LEU A 53 -10.84 4.30 -6.87
N GLY A 54 -9.97 5.15 -7.40
CA GLY A 54 -9.42 4.98 -8.74
C GLY A 54 -8.16 4.11 -8.75
N TYR A 55 -7.81 3.60 -9.94
CA TYR A 55 -6.58 2.81 -10.11
C TYR A 55 -5.29 3.60 -9.78
N ARG A 56 -5.35 4.91 -9.78
CA ARG A 56 -4.30 5.83 -9.30
C ARG A 56 -4.70 6.38 -7.93
N SER A 57 -4.53 5.58 -6.89
CA SER A 57 -4.77 6.03 -5.53
C SER A 57 -3.76 7.11 -5.14
N LYS A 58 -4.27 8.28 -4.74
CA LYS A 58 -3.42 9.41 -4.32
C LYS A 58 -2.79 9.13 -2.96
N ALA A 59 -1.64 9.75 -2.72
CA ALA A 59 -1.04 9.73 -1.39
C ALA A 59 -1.92 10.47 -0.37
N VAL A 60 -1.86 10.03 0.88
CA VAL A 60 -2.42 10.74 2.05
C VAL A 60 -1.27 11.08 3.00
N PRO A 61 -0.52 12.18 2.72
CA PRO A 61 0.74 12.48 3.42
C PRO A 61 0.58 12.63 4.93
N ARG A 62 -0.53 13.24 5.40
CA ARG A 62 -0.79 13.41 6.84
C ARG A 62 -0.92 12.09 7.60
N LEU A 63 -1.25 11.00 6.91
CA LEU A 63 -1.27 9.65 7.47
C LEU A 63 -0.05 8.83 7.04
N GLY A 64 0.89 9.42 6.31
CA GLY A 64 2.07 8.75 5.79
C GLY A 64 1.73 7.61 4.81
N ILE A 65 0.61 7.70 4.10
CA ILE A 65 0.19 6.72 3.10
C ILE A 65 0.74 7.18 1.74
N PRO A 66 1.60 6.38 1.08
CA PRO A 66 2.10 6.72 -0.24
C PRO A 66 1.01 6.57 -1.32
N ALA A 67 1.22 7.20 -2.48
CA ALA A 67 0.43 6.90 -3.65
C ALA A 67 0.62 5.44 -4.08
N TYR A 68 -0.41 4.86 -4.70
CA TYR A 68 -0.33 3.50 -5.23
C TYR A 68 -1.05 3.41 -6.58
N ASN A 69 -0.45 2.66 -7.52
CA ASN A 69 -1.08 2.36 -8.79
C ASN A 69 -1.51 0.89 -8.82
N TRP A 70 -2.81 0.66 -8.96
CA TRP A 70 -3.44 -0.67 -8.94
C TRP A 70 -3.35 -1.38 -10.29
N TRP A 71 -2.95 -0.68 -11.35
CA TRP A 71 -2.89 -1.22 -12.70
C TRP A 71 -1.55 -1.91 -12.96
N ASN A 72 -1.51 -3.20 -12.74
CA ASN A 72 -0.34 -4.03 -12.97
C ASN A 72 -0.78 -5.34 -13.64
N GLU A 73 0.04 -5.86 -14.52
CA GLU A 73 -0.25 -7.05 -15.33
C GLU A 73 0.89 -8.04 -15.23
N ALA A 74 0.59 -9.32 -15.07
CA ALA A 74 1.58 -10.38 -14.99
C ALA A 74 1.03 -11.75 -15.45
N LEU A 75 0.19 -11.79 -16.47
CA LEU A 75 -0.51 -12.98 -16.91
C LEU A 75 0.45 -14.13 -17.28
N HIS A 76 1.57 -13.83 -17.94
CA HIS A 76 2.60 -14.81 -18.29
C HIS A 76 4.02 -14.22 -18.13
N GLY A 77 4.20 -13.39 -17.13
CA GLY A 77 5.41 -12.63 -16.80
C GLY A 77 5.06 -11.18 -16.47
N VAL A 78 5.92 -10.50 -15.71
CA VAL A 78 5.67 -9.11 -15.32
C VAL A 78 5.67 -8.22 -16.56
N ALA A 79 4.52 -7.62 -16.86
CA ALA A 79 4.34 -6.81 -18.05
C ALA A 79 4.74 -5.34 -17.82
N ARG A 80 5.29 -4.70 -18.88
CA ARG A 80 5.48 -3.26 -19.04
C ARG A 80 6.27 -2.56 -17.92
N ALA A 81 7.05 -3.32 -17.18
CA ALA A 81 7.90 -2.81 -16.09
C ALA A 81 9.40 -3.08 -16.36
N GLY A 82 9.85 -2.83 -17.60
CA GLY A 82 11.20 -3.16 -18.05
C GLY A 82 11.35 -4.64 -18.39
N ASN A 83 12.57 -5.17 -18.37
CA ASN A 83 12.85 -6.59 -18.69
C ASN A 83 12.33 -7.51 -17.59
N ALA A 84 11.71 -8.62 -18.00
CA ALA A 84 11.25 -9.70 -17.15
C ALA A 84 11.28 -11.02 -17.91
N THR A 85 11.22 -12.14 -17.20
CA THR A 85 11.05 -13.44 -17.81
C THR A 85 9.65 -13.53 -18.44
N ILE A 86 9.59 -13.95 -19.71
CA ILE A 86 8.34 -14.19 -20.43
C ILE A 86 8.12 -15.70 -20.51
N PHE A 87 6.97 -16.12 -20.00
CA PHE A 87 6.50 -17.49 -20.08
C PHE A 87 5.51 -17.64 -21.25
N PRO A 88 5.17 -18.87 -21.66
CA PRO A 88 4.11 -19.08 -22.63
C PRO A 88 2.80 -18.44 -22.19
N GLN A 89 1.93 -18.13 -23.14
CA GLN A 89 0.62 -17.59 -22.82
C GLN A 89 -0.20 -18.55 -21.94
N ALA A 90 -1.13 -18.03 -21.17
CA ALA A 90 -1.92 -18.78 -20.19
C ALA A 90 -2.58 -20.03 -20.79
N ILE A 91 -3.11 -19.95 -22.02
CA ILE A 91 -3.69 -21.10 -22.71
C ILE A 91 -2.66 -22.22 -22.99
N GLY A 92 -1.43 -21.84 -23.37
CA GLY A 92 -0.34 -22.81 -23.59
C GLY A 92 0.13 -23.44 -22.28
N MET A 93 0.24 -22.66 -21.21
CA MET A 93 0.59 -23.17 -19.89
C MET A 93 -0.50 -24.09 -19.35
N ALA A 94 -1.78 -23.72 -19.48
CA ALA A 94 -2.91 -24.54 -19.07
C ALA A 94 -2.98 -25.87 -19.83
N ALA A 95 -2.61 -25.89 -21.11
CA ALA A 95 -2.57 -27.12 -21.94
C ALA A 95 -1.54 -28.12 -21.48
N THR A 96 -0.64 -27.78 -20.58
CA THR A 96 0.30 -28.75 -19.97
C THR A 96 -0.37 -29.70 -18.98
N PHE A 97 -1.53 -29.32 -18.41
CA PHE A 97 -2.22 -30.00 -17.32
C PHE A 97 -1.29 -30.33 -16.13
N ASN A 98 -0.29 -29.47 -15.89
CA ASN A 98 0.71 -29.64 -14.86
C ASN A 98 0.63 -28.51 -13.82
N GLU A 99 -0.10 -28.74 -12.74
CA GLU A 99 -0.31 -27.77 -11.67
C GLU A 99 1.01 -27.39 -10.96
N ALA A 100 1.92 -28.34 -10.78
CA ALA A 100 3.21 -28.08 -10.15
C ALA A 100 4.05 -27.10 -10.98
N LEU A 101 4.09 -27.27 -12.30
CA LEU A 101 4.74 -26.35 -13.22
C LEU A 101 4.09 -24.95 -13.18
N MET A 102 2.77 -24.90 -13.07
CA MET A 102 2.04 -23.62 -12.95
C MET A 102 2.40 -22.89 -11.66
N LEU A 103 2.50 -23.60 -10.55
CA LEU A 103 2.89 -23.01 -9.26
C LEU A 103 4.33 -22.49 -9.31
N GLU A 104 5.25 -23.22 -9.90
CA GLU A 104 6.65 -22.83 -10.07
C GLU A 104 6.76 -21.56 -10.94
N THR A 105 6.10 -21.55 -12.09
CA THR A 105 6.04 -20.39 -12.99
C THR A 105 5.47 -19.15 -12.29
N SER A 106 4.36 -19.31 -11.58
CA SER A 106 3.73 -18.20 -10.84
C SER A 106 4.62 -17.70 -9.71
N SER A 107 5.37 -18.57 -9.05
CA SER A 107 6.34 -18.23 -8.02
C SER A 107 7.51 -17.42 -8.58
N ALA A 108 8.01 -17.77 -9.77
CA ALA A 108 9.05 -17.01 -10.47
C ALA A 108 8.53 -15.59 -10.82
N ILE A 109 7.35 -15.50 -11.42
CA ILE A 109 6.70 -14.22 -11.76
C ILE A 109 6.53 -13.37 -10.50
N SER A 110 6.02 -13.93 -9.41
CA SER A 110 5.82 -13.25 -8.13
C SER A 110 7.13 -12.71 -7.56
N THR A 111 8.20 -13.49 -7.65
CA THR A 111 9.54 -13.10 -7.18
C THR A 111 10.10 -11.92 -7.98
N GLU A 112 10.02 -11.98 -9.31
CA GLU A 112 10.43 -10.88 -10.18
C GLU A 112 9.60 -9.60 -9.93
N ALA A 113 8.29 -9.76 -9.78
CA ALA A 113 7.39 -8.66 -9.47
C ALA A 113 7.79 -7.94 -8.17
N ARG A 114 8.10 -8.71 -7.13
CA ARG A 114 8.52 -8.16 -5.84
C ARG A 114 9.88 -7.48 -5.92
N ALA A 115 10.82 -8.03 -6.65
CA ALA A 115 12.12 -7.40 -6.88
C ALA A 115 11.96 -6.04 -7.57
N LYS A 116 11.14 -5.98 -8.63
CA LYS A 116 10.85 -4.74 -9.37
C LYS A 116 10.13 -3.71 -8.50
N TYR A 117 9.12 -4.15 -7.74
CA TYR A 117 8.41 -3.29 -6.79
C TYR A 117 9.36 -2.70 -5.75
N ASN A 118 10.20 -3.52 -5.13
CA ASN A 118 11.15 -3.07 -4.12
C ASN A 118 12.12 -2.03 -4.69
N LEU A 119 12.60 -2.21 -5.92
CA LEU A 119 13.44 -1.25 -6.61
C LEU A 119 12.67 0.06 -6.89
N ALA A 120 11.44 -0.03 -7.39
CA ALA A 120 10.61 1.14 -7.66
C ALA A 120 10.33 1.94 -6.37
N VAL A 121 10.00 1.26 -5.27
CA VAL A 121 9.81 1.89 -3.95
C VAL A 121 11.08 2.58 -3.46
N LYS A 122 12.23 1.95 -3.63
CA LYS A 122 13.54 2.50 -3.23
C LYS A 122 13.90 3.78 -4.02
N GLN A 123 13.37 3.91 -5.23
CA GLN A 123 13.52 5.08 -6.10
C GLN A 123 12.35 6.07 -5.98
N ASP A 124 11.44 5.87 -5.02
CA ASP A 124 10.18 6.63 -4.86
C ASP A 124 9.32 6.69 -6.13
N ARG A 125 9.33 5.63 -6.93
CA ARG A 125 8.53 5.51 -8.15
C ARG A 125 7.26 4.72 -7.86
N ARG A 126 6.09 5.34 -8.12
CA ARG A 126 4.75 4.78 -7.87
C ARG A 126 3.90 4.82 -9.14
N LEU A 127 4.52 4.51 -10.28
CA LEU A 127 3.89 4.59 -11.58
C LEU A 127 3.08 3.32 -11.90
N GLN A 128 2.33 3.37 -12.99
CA GLN A 128 1.65 2.22 -13.57
C GLN A 128 2.64 1.10 -13.86
N TYR A 129 2.24 -0.14 -13.65
CA TYR A 129 3.05 -1.36 -13.77
C TYR A 129 4.20 -1.50 -12.73
N MET A 130 4.15 -0.71 -11.65
CA MET A 130 5.16 -0.75 -10.58
C MET A 130 4.59 -1.17 -9.22
N GLY A 131 3.38 -1.70 -9.18
CA GLY A 131 2.73 -2.23 -7.98
C GLY A 131 2.85 -3.74 -7.84
N LEU A 132 2.11 -4.29 -6.86
CA LEU A 132 2.05 -5.73 -6.56
C LEU A 132 0.64 -6.32 -6.67
N THR A 133 -0.33 -5.54 -7.15
CA THR A 133 -1.69 -5.99 -7.39
C THR A 133 -1.82 -6.32 -8.87
N PHE A 134 -1.79 -7.59 -9.23
CA PHE A 134 -1.78 -7.99 -10.62
C PHE A 134 -3.17 -8.37 -11.10
N TRP A 135 -3.53 -7.82 -12.23
CA TRP A 135 -4.68 -8.23 -13.00
C TRP A 135 -4.31 -9.47 -13.83
N SER A 136 -4.98 -10.58 -13.55
CA SER A 136 -4.75 -11.87 -14.22
C SER A 136 -6.10 -12.57 -14.38
N PRO A 137 -6.90 -12.14 -15.39
CA PRO A 137 -8.22 -12.71 -15.68
C PRO A 137 -8.13 -14.16 -16.20
#